data_8f6cbd4b892bbf540d0a6b6aca3780c7
#
_entry.id   8f6cbd4b892bbf540d0a6b6aca3780c7
#
_cell.length_a   1.000
_cell.length_b   1.000
_cell.length_c   1.000
_cell.angle_alpha   90.00
_cell.angle_beta   90.00
_cell.angle_gamma   90.00
#
_symmetry.space_group_name_H-M   'P 1'
#
loop_
_entity.id
_entity.type
_entity.pdbx_description
1 polymer ?
#
loop_
_entity_poly.entity_id
_entity_poly.type
_entity_poly.pdbx_seq_one_letter_code
_entity_poly.pdbx_strand_id
1 'polypeptide(L)'
;MAQKEVYNAIEKGLDASILHPTGVIGPYDYKPSRMGQVIMDIKNKRMPLAIKAGYNWVDVRDVCSAAIKCVRHGKKGQNYIISGRWQSFKDLSIIIQEKIDKKIYYGEIPFLFLYIILPFSKLWSLLTKKRELINLGSIYTLKNQCLKISYELAKKELNHKPRSIHSTISDTLSWFDSEHDI
;
A
#
# COMPACT_ATOMS: atom_id res chain seq x y z
N MET A 1 -16.42 5.99 -12.26
CA MET A 1 -17.84 6.09 -11.91
C MET A 1 -18.05 6.78 -10.57
N ALA A 2 -17.61 6.25 -9.42
CA ALA A 2 -17.83 6.84 -8.10
C ALA A 2 -17.44 8.34 -7.98
N GLN A 3 -16.26 8.70 -8.46
CA GLN A 3 -15.79 10.10 -8.39
C GLN A 3 -16.69 11.09 -9.16
N LYS A 4 -17.28 10.65 -10.28
CA LYS A 4 -18.22 11.47 -11.05
C LYS A 4 -19.51 11.77 -10.26
N GLU A 5 -20.00 10.80 -9.51
CA GLU A 5 -21.17 10.99 -8.64
C GLU A 5 -20.90 11.98 -7.52
N VAL A 6 -19.68 11.95 -6.96
CA VAL A 6 -19.27 12.94 -5.94
C VAL A 6 -19.25 14.34 -6.54
N TYR A 7 -18.69 14.52 -7.75
CA TYR A 7 -18.70 15.83 -8.42
C TYR A 7 -20.10 16.32 -8.73
N ASN A 8 -20.97 15.45 -9.23
CA ASN A 8 -22.39 15.79 -9.48
C ASN A 8 -23.09 16.24 -8.18
N ALA A 9 -22.76 15.62 -7.05
CA ALA A 9 -23.30 16.02 -5.75
C ALA A 9 -22.72 17.35 -5.26
N ILE A 10 -21.42 17.61 -5.51
CA ILE A 10 -20.76 18.89 -5.19
C ILE A 10 -21.39 20.04 -5.98
N GLU A 11 -21.72 19.85 -7.26
CA GLU A 11 -22.42 20.83 -8.08
C GLU A 11 -23.82 21.15 -7.53
N LYS A 12 -24.46 20.15 -6.91
CA LYS A 12 -25.77 20.29 -6.23
C LYS A 12 -25.68 20.84 -4.80
N GLY A 13 -24.50 21.25 -4.36
CA GLY A 13 -24.31 21.91 -3.07
C GLY A 13 -23.60 21.09 -1.99
N LEU A 14 -23.29 19.80 -2.22
CA LEU A 14 -22.54 19.00 -1.24
C LEU A 14 -21.17 19.65 -0.96
N ASP A 15 -20.85 19.83 0.30
CA ASP A 15 -19.50 20.22 0.74
C ASP A 15 -18.67 18.96 0.95
N ALA A 16 -17.84 18.62 -0.02
CA ALA A 16 -17.00 17.44 0.00
C ALA A 16 -15.65 17.70 -0.67
N SER A 17 -14.63 17.01 -0.16
CA SER A 17 -13.30 16.89 -0.77
C SER A 17 -12.97 15.41 -0.97
N ILE A 18 -12.08 15.08 -1.89
CA ILE A 18 -11.72 13.71 -2.22
C ILE A 18 -10.28 13.43 -1.82
N LEU A 19 -10.06 12.40 -1.01
CA LEU A 19 -8.73 11.92 -0.66
C LEU A 19 -8.37 10.70 -1.50
N HIS A 20 -7.17 10.72 -2.08
CA HIS A 20 -6.62 9.64 -2.88
C HIS A 20 -5.37 9.08 -2.20
N PRO A 21 -5.49 8.10 -1.30
CA PRO A 21 -4.32 7.45 -0.72
C PRO A 21 -3.62 6.57 -1.76
N THR A 22 -2.30 6.49 -1.67
CA THR A 22 -1.48 5.61 -2.52
C THR A 22 -1.38 4.20 -1.93
N GLY A 23 -0.22 3.55 -1.90
CA GLY A 23 -0.05 2.23 -1.30
C GLY A 23 -0.13 2.29 0.23
N VAL A 24 -1.31 2.01 0.81
CA VAL A 24 -1.51 2.09 2.25
C VAL A 24 -0.95 0.86 2.93
N ILE A 25 -0.12 1.07 3.98
CA ILE A 25 0.38 0.06 4.90
C ILE A 25 0.38 0.62 6.33
N GLY A 26 0.52 -0.24 7.32
CA GLY A 26 0.59 0.23 8.72
C GLY A 26 0.01 -0.77 9.71
N PRO A 27 0.07 -0.47 11.01
CA PRO A 27 -0.57 -1.25 12.05
C PRO A 27 -2.10 -1.21 11.96
N TYR A 28 -2.78 -2.04 12.76
CA TYR A 28 -4.25 -2.15 12.85
C TYR A 28 -4.92 -2.81 11.64
N ASP A 29 -4.19 -3.63 10.91
CA ASP A 29 -4.67 -4.41 9.77
C ASP A 29 -5.25 -5.77 10.25
N TYR A 30 -6.31 -5.74 11.07
CA TYR A 30 -6.93 -6.89 11.74
C TYR A 30 -7.35 -8.03 10.80
N LYS A 31 -7.75 -7.69 9.59
CA LYS A 31 -8.01 -8.65 8.53
C LYS A 31 -7.01 -8.42 7.42
N PRO A 32 -5.85 -9.07 7.46
CA PRO A 32 -4.70 -8.68 6.67
C PRO A 32 -5.06 -8.29 5.24
N SER A 33 -4.79 -7.04 4.90
CA SER A 33 -4.90 -6.52 3.54
C SER A 33 -3.92 -7.27 2.63
N ARG A 34 -4.03 -7.09 1.32
CA ARG A 34 -3.04 -7.69 0.40
C ARG A 34 -1.60 -7.31 0.75
N MET A 35 -1.39 -6.06 1.16
CA MET A 35 -0.04 -5.60 1.50
C MET A 35 0.39 -6.03 2.89
N GLY A 36 -0.54 -6.08 3.85
CA GLY A 36 -0.30 -6.70 5.15
C GLY A 36 0.11 -8.17 5.01
N GLN A 37 -0.60 -8.92 4.15
CA GLN A 37 -0.23 -10.31 3.86
C GLN A 37 1.16 -10.43 3.21
N VAL A 38 1.52 -9.54 2.27
CA VAL A 38 2.85 -9.50 1.66
C VAL A 38 3.94 -9.25 2.73
N ILE A 39 3.72 -8.30 3.65
CA ILE A 39 4.65 -8.03 4.75
C ILE A 39 4.83 -9.28 5.63
N MET A 40 3.74 -9.94 5.98
CA MET A 40 3.75 -11.20 6.76
C MET A 40 4.46 -12.34 6.01
N ASP A 41 4.22 -12.47 4.70
CA ASP A 41 4.85 -13.52 3.89
C ASP A 41 6.36 -13.28 3.72
N ILE A 42 6.79 -12.01 3.61
CA ILE A 42 8.21 -11.66 3.65
C ILE A 42 8.80 -12.03 5.01
N LYS A 43 8.20 -11.58 6.11
CA LYS A 43 8.63 -11.87 7.49
C LYS A 43 8.79 -13.38 7.72
N ASN A 44 7.82 -14.16 7.26
CA ASN A 44 7.77 -15.62 7.43
C ASN A 44 8.57 -16.41 6.37
N LYS A 45 9.41 -15.75 5.58
CA LYS A 45 10.23 -16.35 4.50
C LYS A 45 9.43 -17.05 3.38
N ARG A 46 8.14 -16.74 3.25
CA ARG A 46 7.29 -17.28 2.17
C ARG A 46 7.48 -16.53 0.86
N MET A 47 8.03 -15.30 0.91
CA MET A 47 8.41 -14.48 -0.24
C MET A 47 9.89 -14.10 -0.18
N PRO A 48 10.82 -15.04 -0.47
CA PRO A 48 12.26 -14.77 -0.38
C PRO A 48 12.78 -13.94 -1.56
N LEU A 49 12.01 -13.80 -2.62
CA LEU A 49 12.34 -13.03 -3.82
C LEU A 49 11.40 -11.84 -3.97
N ALA A 50 11.97 -10.66 -4.18
CA ALA A 50 11.19 -9.46 -4.44
C ALA A 50 10.87 -9.33 -5.95
N ILE A 51 9.71 -8.77 -6.25
CA ILE A 51 9.38 -8.34 -7.61
C ILE A 51 10.09 -7.01 -7.85
N LYS A 52 10.66 -6.80 -9.04
CA LYS A 52 11.30 -5.54 -9.43
C LYS A 52 10.25 -4.42 -9.65
N ALA A 53 9.56 -4.08 -8.58
CA ALA A 53 8.48 -3.09 -8.51
C ALA A 53 8.43 -2.46 -7.12
N GLY A 54 7.55 -1.47 -6.94
CA GLY A 54 7.32 -0.82 -5.64
C GLY A 54 6.08 0.05 -5.68
N TYR A 55 5.86 0.79 -4.62
CA TYR A 55 4.78 1.75 -4.52
C TYR A 55 5.23 3.02 -3.81
N ASN A 56 4.45 4.07 -3.96
CA ASN A 56 4.52 5.23 -3.06
C ASN A 56 3.75 4.84 -1.79
N TRP A 57 4.48 4.36 -0.78
CA TRP A 57 3.90 3.85 0.46
C TRP A 57 3.48 4.98 1.39
N VAL A 58 2.31 4.86 1.99
CA VAL A 58 1.82 5.80 3.00
C VAL A 58 1.31 5.03 4.21
N ASP A 59 1.62 5.53 5.40
CA ASP A 59 1.13 4.96 6.65
C ASP A 59 -0.37 5.21 6.82
N VAL A 60 -1.12 4.20 7.23
CA VAL A 60 -2.56 4.32 7.47
C VAL A 60 -2.89 5.44 8.45
N ARG A 61 -2.05 5.67 9.46
CA ARG A 61 -2.22 6.74 10.46
C ARG A 61 -2.07 8.13 9.83
N ASP A 62 -1.24 8.25 8.80
CA ASP A 62 -1.07 9.52 8.05
C ASP A 62 -2.28 9.77 7.16
N VAL A 63 -2.88 8.71 6.60
CA VAL A 63 -4.15 8.80 5.85
C VAL A 63 -5.27 9.26 6.78
N CYS A 64 -5.41 8.65 7.97
CA CYS A 64 -6.39 9.04 8.98
C CYS A 64 -6.20 10.50 9.43
N SER A 65 -4.94 10.89 9.71
CA SER A 65 -4.60 12.27 10.08
C SER A 65 -4.97 13.26 8.96
N ALA A 66 -4.69 12.92 7.70
CA ALA A 66 -5.06 13.75 6.56
C ALA A 66 -6.58 13.85 6.41
N ALA A 67 -7.33 12.76 6.64
CA ALA A 67 -8.79 12.77 6.60
C ALA A 67 -9.39 13.71 7.66
N ILE A 68 -8.91 13.64 8.91
CA ILE A 68 -9.35 14.54 9.98
C ILE A 68 -9.05 16.02 9.65
N LYS A 69 -7.86 16.28 9.11
CA LYS A 69 -7.47 17.64 8.71
C LYS A 69 -8.29 18.12 7.50
N CYS A 70 -8.63 17.22 6.59
CA CYS A 70 -9.44 17.54 5.41
C CYS A 70 -10.86 18.00 5.81
N VAL A 71 -11.45 17.40 6.84
CA VAL A 71 -12.75 17.85 7.39
C VAL A 71 -12.68 19.30 7.88
N ARG A 72 -11.53 19.73 8.42
CA ARG A 72 -11.36 21.08 9.00
C ARG A 72 -10.86 22.12 8.00
N HIS A 73 -10.06 21.72 7.05
CA HIS A 73 -9.27 22.62 6.19
C HIS A 73 -9.39 22.30 4.70
N GLY A 74 -10.07 21.21 4.36
CA GLY A 74 -10.27 20.81 2.96
C GLY A 74 -11.13 21.81 2.21
N LYS A 75 -10.83 22.00 0.94
CA LYS A 75 -11.61 22.88 0.06
C LYS A 75 -12.63 22.07 -0.70
N LYS A 76 -13.85 22.58 -0.79
CA LYS A 76 -14.95 21.97 -1.56
C LYS A 76 -14.51 21.64 -2.99
N GLY A 77 -14.75 20.41 -3.42
CA GLY A 77 -14.40 19.93 -4.76
C GLY A 77 -12.92 19.60 -4.96
N GLN A 78 -12.06 19.82 -3.96
CA GLN A 78 -10.63 19.59 -4.08
C GLN A 78 -10.27 18.12 -3.95
N ASN A 79 -9.28 17.70 -4.74
CA ASN A 79 -8.67 16.36 -4.65
C ASN A 79 -7.31 16.46 -3.97
N TYR A 80 -7.08 15.63 -2.97
CA TYR A 80 -5.81 15.56 -2.26
C TYR A 80 -5.20 14.17 -2.42
N ILE A 81 -4.00 14.11 -2.97
CA ILE A 81 -3.23 12.86 -3.02
C ILE A 81 -2.50 12.72 -1.69
N ILE A 82 -2.76 11.61 -0.99
CA ILE A 82 -2.13 11.27 0.27
C ILE A 82 -1.10 10.17 0.01
N SER A 83 0.12 10.61 -0.22
CA SER A 83 1.23 9.74 -0.64
C SER A 83 2.42 9.86 0.32
N GLY A 84 3.19 8.78 0.40
CA GLY A 84 4.53 8.81 0.98
C GLY A 84 5.62 8.73 -0.09
N ARG A 85 6.79 8.24 0.28
CA ARG A 85 7.91 8.07 -0.65
C ARG A 85 7.80 6.73 -1.39
N TRP A 86 8.23 6.73 -2.64
CA TRP A 86 8.35 5.50 -3.41
C TRP A 86 9.46 4.61 -2.81
N GLN A 87 9.16 3.34 -2.62
CA GLN A 87 10.10 2.31 -2.20
C GLN A 87 9.80 1.01 -2.93
N SER A 88 10.83 0.28 -3.31
CA SER A 88 10.68 -1.02 -3.96
C SER A 88 10.28 -2.12 -2.96
N PHE A 89 9.77 -3.24 -3.46
CA PHE A 89 9.60 -4.45 -2.65
C PHE A 89 10.93 -4.98 -2.10
N LYS A 90 12.03 -4.77 -2.83
CA LYS A 90 13.39 -5.04 -2.34
C LYS A 90 13.69 -4.22 -1.07
N ASP A 91 13.46 -2.90 -1.12
CA ASP A 91 13.72 -2.02 0.03
C ASP A 91 12.87 -2.44 1.23
N LEU A 92 11.58 -2.76 1.01
CA LEU A 92 10.72 -3.31 2.06
C LEU A 92 11.30 -4.60 2.67
N SER A 93 11.75 -5.53 1.82
CA SER A 93 12.32 -6.80 2.27
C SER A 93 13.59 -6.60 3.09
N ILE A 94 14.44 -5.63 2.70
CA ILE A 94 15.64 -5.28 3.45
C ILE A 94 15.30 -4.67 4.81
N ILE A 95 14.34 -3.72 4.85
CA ILE A 95 13.90 -3.10 6.11
C ILE A 95 13.31 -4.15 7.07
N ILE A 96 12.49 -5.07 6.55
CA ILE A 96 11.93 -6.17 7.35
C ILE A 96 13.04 -7.09 7.86
N GLN A 97 14.00 -7.45 6.99
CA GLN A 97 15.16 -8.28 7.34
C GLN A 97 15.98 -7.66 8.48
N GLU A 98 16.27 -6.37 8.39
CA GLU A 98 17.01 -5.63 9.43
C GLU A 98 16.25 -5.64 10.77
N LYS A 99 14.91 -5.47 10.71
CA LYS A 99 14.09 -5.41 11.92
C LYS A 99 13.99 -6.74 12.65
N ILE A 100 13.93 -7.86 11.92
CA ILE A 100 13.82 -9.20 12.53
C ILE A 100 15.18 -9.89 12.74
N ASP A 101 16.27 -9.24 12.36
CA ASP A 101 17.65 -9.76 12.43
C ASP A 101 17.80 -11.17 11.80
N LYS A 102 17.17 -11.39 10.66
CA LYS A 102 17.21 -12.68 9.94
C LYS A 102 17.29 -12.46 8.44
N LYS A 103 18.18 -13.17 7.76
CA LYS A 103 18.24 -13.13 6.29
C LYS A 103 16.98 -13.71 5.68
N ILE A 104 16.23 -12.88 4.93
CA ILE A 104 14.96 -13.22 4.25
C ILE A 104 14.94 -12.84 2.77
N TYR A 105 15.71 -11.83 2.37
CA TYR A 105 15.82 -11.38 0.98
C TYR A 105 16.97 -12.10 0.27
N TYR A 106 16.67 -12.74 -0.86
CA TYR A 106 17.62 -13.51 -1.65
C TYR A 106 17.78 -13.03 -3.10
N GLY A 107 16.99 -12.06 -3.53
CA GLY A 107 17.12 -11.48 -4.86
C GLY A 107 15.81 -10.95 -5.44
N GLU A 108 15.88 -10.54 -6.70
CA GLU A 108 14.74 -10.02 -7.45
C GLU A 108 14.36 -10.93 -8.62
N ILE A 109 13.06 -11.04 -8.88
CA ILE A 109 12.56 -11.72 -10.06
C ILE A 109 12.08 -10.72 -11.12
N PRO A 110 12.45 -10.93 -12.39
CA PRO A 110 11.93 -10.13 -13.49
C PRO A 110 10.41 -10.32 -13.69
N PHE A 111 9.75 -9.30 -14.23
CA PHE A 111 8.32 -9.37 -14.55
C PHE A 111 7.92 -10.56 -15.44
N LEU A 112 8.84 -11.03 -16.30
CA LEU A 112 8.58 -12.17 -17.17
C LEU A 112 8.17 -13.43 -16.39
N PHE A 113 8.81 -13.68 -15.24
CA PHE A 113 8.46 -14.83 -14.38
C PHE A 113 7.04 -14.73 -13.81
N LEU A 114 6.51 -13.52 -13.60
CA LEU A 114 5.13 -13.35 -13.13
C LEU A 114 4.11 -13.87 -14.16
N TYR A 115 4.39 -13.71 -15.45
CA TYR A 115 3.53 -14.25 -16.51
C TYR A 115 3.54 -15.78 -16.53
N ILE A 116 4.67 -16.40 -16.20
CA ILE A 116 4.80 -17.87 -16.10
C ILE A 116 4.02 -18.39 -14.88
N ILE A 117 4.01 -17.65 -13.78
CA ILE A 117 3.33 -18.04 -12.53
C ILE A 117 1.80 -17.85 -12.62
N LEU A 118 1.31 -16.96 -13.47
CA LEU A 118 -0.12 -16.64 -13.61
C LEU A 118 -1.05 -17.86 -13.73
N PRO A 119 -0.82 -18.81 -14.67
CA PRO A 119 -1.72 -19.96 -14.82
C PRO A 119 -1.74 -20.85 -13.58
N PHE A 120 -0.61 -20.99 -12.90
CA PHE A 120 -0.51 -21.75 -11.64
C PHE A 120 -1.23 -21.04 -10.49
N SER A 121 -1.12 -19.72 -10.40
CA SER A 121 -1.85 -18.91 -9.40
C SER A 121 -3.36 -19.02 -9.58
N LYS A 122 -3.84 -19.01 -10.82
CA LYS A 122 -5.26 -19.19 -11.14
C LYS A 122 -5.75 -20.60 -10.78
N LEU A 123 -4.99 -21.62 -11.15
CA LEU A 123 -5.33 -23.02 -10.81
C LEU A 123 -5.36 -23.23 -9.29
N TRP A 124 -4.37 -22.69 -8.58
CA TRP A 124 -4.32 -22.74 -7.11
C TRP A 124 -5.51 -22.03 -6.47
N SER A 125 -5.91 -20.87 -6.98
CA SER A 125 -7.08 -20.14 -6.51
C SER A 125 -8.37 -20.95 -6.70
N LEU A 126 -8.53 -21.61 -7.84
CA LEU A 126 -9.69 -22.47 -8.12
C LEU A 126 -9.77 -23.67 -7.16
N LEU A 127 -8.62 -24.33 -6.89
CA LEU A 127 -8.55 -25.49 -6.02
C LEU A 127 -8.73 -25.16 -4.53
N THR A 128 -8.17 -24.02 -4.09
CA THR A 128 -8.17 -23.64 -2.67
C THR A 128 -9.29 -22.70 -2.27
N LYS A 129 -10.07 -22.19 -3.23
CA LYS A 129 -11.07 -21.11 -3.05
C LYS A 129 -10.48 -19.84 -2.40
N LYS A 130 -9.16 -19.70 -2.41
CA LYS A 130 -8.45 -18.50 -1.94
C LYS A 130 -8.31 -17.49 -3.06
N ARG A 131 -8.25 -16.22 -2.70
CA ARG A 131 -8.11 -15.12 -3.66
C ARG A 131 -6.77 -15.20 -4.38
N GLU A 132 -6.77 -14.99 -5.70
CA GLU A 132 -5.54 -14.91 -6.50
C GLU A 132 -4.59 -13.84 -5.94
N LEU A 133 -3.35 -14.24 -5.68
CA LEU A 133 -2.29 -13.33 -5.22
C LEU A 133 -1.80 -12.44 -6.37
N ILE A 134 -1.73 -13.00 -7.58
CA ILE A 134 -1.24 -12.35 -8.79
C ILE A 134 -2.28 -12.51 -9.89
N ASN A 135 -2.70 -11.41 -10.50
CA ASN A 135 -3.54 -11.39 -11.69
C ASN A 135 -3.00 -10.40 -12.72
N LEU A 136 -3.48 -10.45 -13.95
CA LEU A 136 -3.04 -9.57 -15.04
C LEU A 136 -3.14 -8.09 -14.71
N GLY A 137 -4.22 -7.67 -14.04
CA GLY A 137 -4.40 -6.29 -13.60
C GLY A 137 -3.34 -5.85 -12.60
N SER A 138 -2.98 -6.72 -11.66
CA SER A 138 -1.89 -6.44 -10.71
C SER A 138 -0.53 -6.28 -11.41
N ILE A 139 -0.23 -7.14 -12.37
CA ILE A 139 1.02 -7.06 -13.16
C ILE A 139 1.05 -5.78 -13.99
N TYR A 140 -0.06 -5.45 -14.65
CA TYR A 140 -0.17 -4.22 -15.43
C TYR A 140 0.05 -2.98 -14.56
N THR A 141 -0.60 -2.92 -13.39
CA THR A 141 -0.44 -1.81 -12.43
C THR A 141 1.00 -1.70 -11.93
N LEU A 142 1.64 -2.82 -11.58
CA LEU A 142 3.03 -2.86 -11.12
C LEU A 142 4.02 -2.44 -12.21
N LYS A 143 3.77 -2.83 -13.47
CA LYS A 143 4.63 -2.48 -14.60
C LYS A 143 4.54 -0.99 -14.97
N ASN A 144 3.34 -0.41 -14.87
CA ASN A 144 3.05 0.99 -15.26
C ASN A 144 2.98 1.92 -14.04
N GLN A 145 3.62 1.60 -12.94
CA GLN A 145 3.61 2.39 -11.73
C GLN A 145 4.26 3.77 -11.92
N CYS A 146 3.67 4.78 -11.30
CA CYS A 146 4.28 6.10 -11.23
C CYS A 146 5.28 6.15 -10.06
N LEU A 147 6.56 6.42 -10.36
CA LEU A 147 7.63 6.47 -9.37
C LEU A 147 7.55 7.73 -8.49
N LYS A 148 6.99 8.82 -9.01
CA LYS A 148 6.84 10.08 -8.28
C LYS A 148 5.40 10.53 -8.31
N ILE A 149 4.71 10.35 -7.21
CA ILE A 149 3.36 10.87 -7.00
C ILE A 149 3.49 12.06 -6.06
N SER A 150 3.14 13.25 -6.56
CA SER A 150 3.23 14.49 -5.79
C SER A 150 2.08 14.57 -4.77
N TYR A 151 2.41 14.92 -3.54
CA TYR A 151 1.47 15.24 -2.46
C TYR A 151 1.61 16.68 -1.96
N GLU A 152 2.21 17.57 -2.77
CA GLU A 152 2.50 18.94 -2.36
C GLU A 152 1.24 19.73 -1.98
N LEU A 153 0.11 19.48 -2.64
CA LEU A 153 -1.16 20.11 -2.26
C LEU A 153 -1.63 19.68 -0.88
N ALA A 154 -1.60 18.37 -0.60
CA ALA A 154 -1.93 17.84 0.73
C ALA A 154 -0.95 18.33 1.81
N LYS A 155 0.33 18.46 1.48
CA LYS A 155 1.34 19.06 2.36
C LYS A 155 1.02 20.51 2.66
N LYS A 156 0.67 21.30 1.65
CA LYS A 156 0.39 22.74 1.80
C LYS A 156 -0.91 23.02 2.55
N GLU A 157 -1.99 22.32 2.23
CA GLU A 157 -3.32 22.63 2.72
C GLU A 157 -3.74 21.78 3.92
N LEU A 158 -3.27 20.52 4.00
CA LEU A 158 -3.60 19.59 5.09
C LEU A 158 -2.41 19.34 6.03
N ASN A 159 -1.27 20.03 5.84
CA ASN A 159 -0.03 19.75 6.59
C ASN A 159 0.31 18.24 6.63
N HIS A 160 0.15 17.58 5.47
CA HIS A 160 0.49 16.17 5.32
C HIS A 160 2.00 15.98 5.39
N LYS A 161 2.45 15.14 6.32
CA LYS A 161 3.88 14.80 6.54
C LYS A 161 3.97 13.29 6.69
N PRO A 162 4.30 12.56 5.61
CA PRO A 162 4.37 11.11 5.67
C PRO A 162 5.48 10.63 6.59
N ARG A 163 5.18 9.62 7.41
CA ARG A 163 6.15 8.92 8.27
C ARG A 163 7.23 8.23 7.43
N SER A 164 8.34 7.93 8.07
CA SER A 164 9.37 7.10 7.43
C SER A 164 8.86 5.67 7.24
N ILE A 165 9.23 5.05 6.14
CA ILE A 165 8.88 3.66 5.87
C ILE A 165 9.43 2.71 6.94
N HIS A 166 10.61 2.99 7.50
CA HIS A 166 11.20 2.22 8.58
C HIS A 166 10.33 2.22 9.84
N SER A 167 9.81 3.39 10.25
CA SER A 167 8.87 3.48 11.38
C SER A 167 7.59 2.72 11.09
N THR A 168 7.00 2.91 9.90
CA THR A 168 5.77 2.24 9.51
C THR A 168 5.91 0.72 9.53
N ILE A 169 6.98 0.17 8.93
CA ILE A 169 7.24 -1.27 8.93
C ILE A 169 7.50 -1.80 10.33
N SER A 170 8.32 -1.09 11.13
CA SER A 170 8.60 -1.47 12.52
C SER A 170 7.31 -1.61 13.34
N ASP A 171 6.44 -0.58 13.27
CA ASP A 171 5.19 -0.57 14.03
C ASP A 171 4.21 -1.63 13.51
N THR A 172 4.19 -1.85 12.18
CA THR A 172 3.34 -2.88 11.56
C THR A 172 3.75 -4.28 12.00
N LEU A 173 5.04 -4.58 12.02
CA LEU A 173 5.56 -5.87 12.47
C LEU A 173 5.29 -6.09 13.95
N SER A 174 5.52 -5.08 14.80
CA SER A 174 5.25 -5.15 16.23
C SER A 174 3.77 -5.39 16.51
N TRP A 175 2.89 -4.74 15.74
CA TRP A 175 1.45 -4.92 15.86
C TRP A 175 1.01 -6.34 15.45
N PHE A 176 1.52 -6.86 14.33
CA PHE A 176 1.23 -8.25 13.91
C PHE A 176 1.74 -9.28 14.94
N ASP A 177 2.86 -9.02 15.61
CA ASP A 177 3.36 -9.91 16.65
C ASP A 177 2.43 -9.91 17.87
N SER A 178 1.95 -8.73 18.30
CA SER A 178 1.04 -8.63 19.44
C SER A 178 -0.34 -9.25 19.20
N GLU A 179 -0.85 -9.23 17.95
CA GLU A 179 -2.16 -9.81 17.60
C GLU A 179 -2.11 -11.33 17.42
N HIS A 180 -0.94 -11.90 17.15
CA HIS A 180 -0.78 -13.35 17.01
C HIS A 180 -0.40 -14.06 18.31
N ASP A 181 -0.13 -13.31 19.38
CA ASP A 181 0.11 -13.83 20.74
C ASP A 181 -1.20 -13.92 21.58
N ILE A 182 -2.35 -13.64 20.96
CA ILE A 182 -3.70 -13.80 21.53
C ILE A 182 -4.40 -14.96 20.80
#